data_18eb68b865118f3051304abbb172e330
#
_entry.id   18eb68b865118f3051304abbb172e330
#
_cell.length_a   1.000
_cell.length_b   1.000
_cell.length_c   1.000
_cell.angle_alpha   90.00
_cell.angle_beta   90.00
_cell.angle_gamma   90.00
#
_symmetry.space_group_name_H-M   'P 1'
#
loop_
_entity.id
_entity.type
_entity.pdbx_description
1 polymer ?
#
loop_
_entity_poly.entity_id
_entity_poly.type
_entity_poly.pdbx_seq_one_letter_code
_entity_poly.pdbx_strand_id
1 'polypeptide(L)'
;MSLSFSKMDAIKKKMQSLKTETENAMARADQLDAEFRAATTLAEKTEETVRDLQKKMQHVENELDITLEKLTQTTTKFDEKEKAYAVAEGEIQALKRKIALLEDELERKVLLQFSSHNNDNN
;
A
#
# COMPACT_ATOMS: atom_id res chain seq x y z
N MET A 1 -70.11 10.33 55.79
CA MET A 1 -68.91 9.51 55.90
C MET A 1 -68.45 8.92 54.56
N SER A 2 -69.31 8.46 53.70
CA SER A 2 -68.93 7.85 52.46
C SER A 2 -68.22 8.84 51.48
N LEU A 3 -68.63 10.09 51.44
CA LEU A 3 -68.04 11.13 50.60
C LEU A 3 -66.60 11.49 51.02
N SER A 4 -66.34 11.57 52.33
CA SER A 4 -65.03 11.86 52.85
C SER A 4 -64.07 10.70 52.62
N PHE A 5 -64.52 9.46 52.80
CA PHE A 5 -63.74 8.27 52.54
C PHE A 5 -63.46 8.13 51.04
N SER A 6 -64.44 8.41 50.19
CA SER A 6 -64.31 8.40 48.75
C SER A 6 -63.32 9.43 48.26
N LYS A 7 -63.34 10.64 48.80
CA LYS A 7 -62.38 11.73 48.50
C LYS A 7 -60.95 11.35 48.92
N MET A 8 -60.79 10.77 50.11
CA MET A 8 -59.50 10.28 50.58
C MET A 8 -58.96 9.16 49.71
N ASP A 9 -59.82 8.26 49.28
CA ASP A 9 -59.47 7.17 48.40
C ASP A 9 -59.02 7.70 47.03
N ALA A 10 -59.74 8.68 46.49
CA ALA A 10 -59.36 9.31 45.23
C ALA A 10 -58.02 10.06 45.33
N ILE A 11 -57.76 10.73 46.46
CA ILE A 11 -56.46 11.41 46.69
C ILE A 11 -55.33 10.40 46.76
N LYS A 12 -55.52 9.28 47.47
CA LYS A 12 -54.55 8.20 47.59
C LYS A 12 -54.23 7.62 46.20
N LYS A 13 -55.23 7.37 45.38
CA LYS A 13 -55.02 6.88 44.04
C LYS A 13 -54.28 7.86 43.17
N LYS A 14 -54.59 9.15 43.29
CA LYS A 14 -53.84 10.20 42.57
C LYS A 14 -52.39 10.29 43.02
N MET A 15 -52.12 10.22 44.29
CA MET A 15 -50.78 10.22 44.84
C MET A 15 -49.97 8.99 44.36
N GLN A 16 -50.63 7.83 44.35
CA GLN A 16 -49.98 6.61 43.88
C GLN A 16 -49.66 6.69 42.39
N SER A 17 -50.58 7.23 41.59
CA SER A 17 -50.41 7.44 40.15
C SER A 17 -49.22 8.40 39.89
N LEU A 18 -49.15 9.53 40.62
CA LEU A 18 -48.09 10.50 40.49
C LEU A 18 -46.72 9.89 40.91
N LYS A 19 -46.73 9.09 41.97
CA LYS A 19 -45.52 8.39 42.39
C LYS A 19 -45.01 7.44 41.32
N THR A 20 -45.90 6.67 40.73
CA THR A 20 -45.58 5.72 39.65
C THR A 20 -45.06 6.46 38.42
N GLU A 21 -45.69 7.56 38.02
CA GLU A 21 -45.25 8.39 36.91
C GLU A 21 -43.84 8.95 37.17
N THR A 22 -43.56 9.41 38.37
CA THR A 22 -42.28 9.94 38.77
C THR A 22 -41.21 8.87 38.72
N GLU A 23 -41.48 7.68 39.25
CA GLU A 23 -40.55 6.56 39.25
C GLU A 23 -40.27 6.10 37.80
N ASN A 24 -41.29 6.05 36.95
CA ASN A 24 -41.12 5.70 35.57
C ASN A 24 -40.31 6.75 34.79
N ALA A 25 -40.54 8.02 35.06
CA ALA A 25 -39.82 9.12 34.45
C ALA A 25 -38.33 9.11 34.88
N MET A 26 -38.06 8.82 36.15
CA MET A 26 -36.67 8.71 36.66
C MET A 26 -35.96 7.52 36.08
N ALA A 27 -36.63 6.36 36.00
CA ALA A 27 -36.06 5.15 35.38
C ALA A 27 -35.74 5.39 33.91
N ARG A 28 -36.61 6.09 33.22
CA ARG A 28 -36.40 6.43 31.79
C ARG A 28 -35.25 7.41 31.63
N ALA A 29 -35.14 8.41 32.53
CA ALA A 29 -34.02 9.35 32.51
C ALA A 29 -32.69 8.64 32.77
N ASP A 30 -32.66 7.71 33.73
CA ASP A 30 -31.45 6.92 34.01
C ASP A 30 -31.05 6.04 32.83
N GLN A 31 -32.04 5.42 32.19
CA GLN A 31 -31.79 4.59 30.97
C GLN A 31 -31.23 5.43 29.85
N LEU A 32 -31.82 6.60 29.59
CA LEU A 32 -31.37 7.50 28.55
C LEU A 32 -29.95 8.03 28.83
N ASP A 33 -29.67 8.33 30.10
CA ASP A 33 -28.32 8.74 30.49
C ASP A 33 -27.30 7.64 30.25
N ALA A 34 -27.64 6.40 30.58
CA ALA A 34 -26.76 5.25 30.35
C ALA A 34 -26.52 5.04 28.85
N GLU A 35 -27.59 5.14 28.05
CA GLU A 35 -27.46 5.03 26.59
C GLU A 35 -26.62 6.16 26.01
N PHE A 36 -26.80 7.38 26.50
CA PHE A 36 -26.00 8.53 26.07
C PHE A 36 -24.51 8.31 26.37
N ARG A 37 -24.19 7.86 27.59
CA ARG A 37 -22.80 7.58 27.98
C ARG A 37 -22.19 6.48 27.12
N ALA A 38 -22.93 5.40 26.87
CA ALA A 38 -22.48 4.32 26.01
C ALA A 38 -22.22 4.80 24.58
N ALA A 39 -23.15 5.61 24.05
CA ALA A 39 -23.00 6.19 22.70
C ALA A 39 -21.81 7.14 22.62
N THR A 40 -21.59 7.97 23.64
CA THR A 40 -20.44 8.88 23.71
C THR A 40 -19.12 8.10 23.75
N THR A 41 -19.05 7.07 24.57
CA THR A 41 -17.86 6.21 24.66
C THR A 41 -17.56 5.54 23.32
N LEU A 42 -18.60 5.02 22.66
CA LEU A 42 -18.45 4.41 21.35
C LEU A 42 -18.00 5.43 20.30
N ALA A 43 -18.56 6.62 20.30
CA ALA A 43 -18.16 7.69 19.39
C ALA A 43 -16.69 8.08 19.59
N GLU A 44 -16.23 8.21 20.81
CA GLU A 44 -14.84 8.53 21.15
C GLU A 44 -13.89 7.44 20.67
N LYS A 45 -14.24 6.18 20.88
CA LYS A 45 -13.44 5.03 20.41
C LYS A 45 -13.39 5.00 18.89
N THR A 46 -14.51 5.28 18.23
CA THR A 46 -14.58 5.30 16.77
C THR A 46 -13.72 6.43 16.21
N GLU A 47 -13.76 7.61 16.81
CA GLU A 47 -12.93 8.75 16.41
C GLU A 47 -11.44 8.42 16.56
N GLU A 48 -11.06 7.75 17.64
CA GLU A 48 -9.68 7.31 17.86
C GLU A 48 -9.26 6.30 16.77
N THR A 49 -10.12 5.34 16.47
CA THR A 49 -9.87 4.37 15.41
C THR A 49 -9.69 5.04 14.05
N VAL A 50 -10.54 6.03 13.76
CA VAL A 50 -10.42 6.81 12.50
C VAL A 50 -9.08 7.55 12.44
N ARG A 51 -8.68 8.19 13.52
CA ARG A 51 -7.38 8.87 13.58
C ARG A 51 -6.21 7.92 13.37
N ASP A 52 -6.26 6.74 13.98
CA ASP A 52 -5.22 5.71 13.81
C ASP A 52 -5.17 5.20 12.38
N LEU A 53 -6.33 4.98 11.76
CA LEU A 53 -6.42 4.55 10.36
C LEU A 53 -5.90 5.63 9.42
N GLN A 54 -6.17 6.90 9.69
CA GLN A 54 -5.65 8.02 8.90
C GLN A 54 -4.12 8.07 8.94
N LYS A 55 -3.53 7.84 10.12
CA LYS A 55 -2.07 7.77 10.27
C LYS A 55 -1.48 6.60 9.48
N LYS A 56 -2.14 5.45 9.53
CA LYS A 56 -1.70 4.27 8.76
C LYS A 56 -1.80 4.51 7.26
N MET A 57 -2.86 5.15 6.81
CA MET A 57 -3.02 5.53 5.41
C MET A 57 -1.90 6.46 4.95
N GLN A 58 -1.60 7.48 5.76
CA GLN A 58 -0.51 8.42 5.46
C GLN A 58 0.82 7.69 5.34
N HIS A 59 1.09 6.76 6.26
CA HIS A 59 2.30 5.96 6.23
C HIS A 59 2.38 5.10 4.96
N VAL A 60 1.29 4.44 4.61
CA VAL A 60 1.22 3.59 3.40
C VAL A 60 1.40 4.44 2.13
N GLU A 61 0.77 5.61 2.06
CA GLU A 61 0.94 6.53 0.93
C GLU A 61 2.39 6.97 0.77
N ASN A 62 3.06 7.30 1.88
CA ASN A 62 4.47 7.68 1.87
C ASN A 62 5.36 6.53 1.41
N GLU A 63 5.10 5.31 1.89
CA GLU A 63 5.84 4.12 1.45
C GLU A 63 5.62 3.83 -0.02
N LEU A 64 4.39 4.01 -0.50
CA LEU A 64 4.07 3.84 -1.92
C LEU A 64 4.85 4.83 -2.78
N ASP A 65 4.90 6.10 -2.39
CA ASP A 65 5.65 7.14 -3.11
C ASP A 65 7.13 6.80 -3.19
N ILE A 66 7.72 6.37 -2.07
CA ILE A 66 9.12 5.95 -2.02
C ILE A 66 9.38 4.75 -2.93
N THR A 67 8.49 3.76 -2.91
CA THR A 67 8.60 2.55 -3.72
C THR A 67 8.47 2.87 -5.20
N LEU A 68 7.56 3.75 -5.59
CA LEU A 68 7.40 4.20 -6.97
C LEU A 68 8.64 4.93 -7.47
N GLU A 69 9.25 5.77 -6.64
CA GLU A 69 10.48 6.45 -6.99
C GLU A 69 11.62 5.46 -7.21
N LYS A 70 11.76 4.48 -6.31
CA LYS A 70 12.77 3.40 -6.45
C LYS A 70 12.54 2.60 -7.72
N LEU A 71 11.28 2.30 -8.04
CA LEU A 71 10.94 1.59 -9.27
C LEU A 71 11.34 2.38 -10.51
N THR A 72 11.05 3.67 -10.53
CA THR A 72 11.43 4.57 -11.63
C THR A 72 12.95 4.60 -11.80
N GLN A 73 13.70 4.74 -10.72
CA GLN A 73 15.17 4.73 -10.74
C GLN A 73 15.72 3.40 -11.24
N THR A 74 15.15 2.29 -10.77
CA THR A 74 15.57 0.95 -11.17
C THR A 74 15.28 0.70 -12.64
N THR A 75 14.13 1.14 -13.13
CA THR A 75 13.76 1.04 -14.54
C THR A 75 14.73 1.82 -15.43
N THR A 76 15.08 3.04 -15.01
CA THR A 76 16.05 3.87 -15.74
C THR A 76 17.42 3.19 -15.80
N LYS A 77 17.89 2.64 -14.68
CA LYS A 77 19.16 1.89 -14.63
C LYS A 77 19.14 0.66 -15.52
N PHE A 78 18.01 -0.05 -15.52
CA PHE A 78 17.84 -1.21 -16.37
C PHE A 78 17.93 -0.82 -17.86
N ASP A 79 17.26 0.24 -18.25
CA ASP A 79 17.30 0.73 -19.64
C ASP A 79 18.72 1.14 -20.05
N GLU A 80 19.45 1.81 -19.16
CA GLU A 80 20.85 2.19 -19.39
C GLU A 80 21.75 0.96 -19.57
N LYS A 81 21.58 -0.06 -18.72
CA LYS A 81 22.32 -1.32 -18.81
C LYS A 81 21.99 -2.07 -20.08
N GLU A 82 20.74 -2.09 -20.47
CA GLU A 82 20.28 -2.74 -21.69
C GLU A 82 20.91 -2.10 -22.94
N LYS A 83 20.96 -0.77 -22.98
CA LYS A 83 21.63 -0.03 -24.06
C LYS A 83 23.14 -0.30 -24.09
N ALA A 84 23.78 -0.28 -22.92
CA ALA A 84 25.20 -0.58 -22.81
C ALA A 84 25.50 -2.01 -23.27
N TYR A 85 24.66 -2.96 -22.92
CA TYR A 85 24.78 -4.35 -23.34
C TYR A 85 24.67 -4.47 -24.86
N ALA A 86 23.69 -3.79 -25.48
CA ALA A 86 23.50 -3.79 -26.91
C ALA A 86 24.73 -3.23 -27.66
N VAL A 87 25.30 -2.14 -27.15
CA VAL A 87 26.54 -1.55 -27.71
C VAL A 87 27.72 -2.52 -27.59
N ALA A 88 27.91 -3.10 -26.41
CA ALA A 88 28.99 -4.08 -26.18
C ALA A 88 28.85 -5.29 -27.07
N GLU A 89 27.65 -5.80 -27.26
CA GLU A 89 27.39 -6.93 -28.14
C GLU A 89 27.70 -6.61 -29.59
N GLY A 90 27.34 -5.41 -30.05
CA GLY A 90 27.70 -4.92 -31.38
C GLY A 90 29.20 -4.84 -31.59
N GLU A 91 29.95 -4.36 -30.59
CA GLU A 91 31.41 -4.30 -30.60
C GLU A 91 32.02 -5.70 -30.65
N ILE A 92 31.49 -6.66 -29.91
CA ILE A 92 31.93 -8.04 -29.91
C ILE A 92 31.75 -8.66 -31.30
N GLN A 93 30.61 -8.44 -31.94
CA GLN A 93 30.36 -8.94 -33.29
C GLN A 93 31.32 -8.31 -34.31
N ALA A 94 31.58 -7.01 -34.21
CA ALA A 94 32.54 -6.33 -35.08
C ALA A 94 33.96 -6.86 -34.90
N LEU A 95 34.39 -7.12 -33.66
CA LEU A 95 35.70 -7.70 -33.35
C LEU A 95 35.80 -9.15 -33.92
N LYS A 96 34.77 -9.94 -33.78
CA LYS A 96 34.72 -11.30 -34.33
C LYS A 96 34.89 -11.31 -35.87
N ARG A 97 34.26 -10.40 -36.57
CA ARG A 97 34.42 -10.23 -38.02
C ARG A 97 35.85 -9.84 -38.37
N LYS A 98 36.44 -8.91 -37.60
CA LYS A 98 37.79 -8.44 -37.79
C LYS A 98 38.81 -9.59 -37.60
N ILE A 99 38.61 -10.39 -36.54
CA ILE A 99 39.42 -11.57 -36.30
C ILE A 99 39.33 -12.55 -37.48
N ALA A 100 38.14 -12.83 -37.99
CA ALA A 100 37.94 -13.72 -39.11
C ALA A 100 38.65 -13.22 -40.38
N LEU A 101 38.62 -11.91 -40.66
CA LEU A 101 39.32 -11.31 -41.80
C LEU A 101 40.84 -11.40 -41.60
N LEU A 102 41.35 -11.16 -40.42
CA LEU A 102 42.79 -11.27 -40.11
C LEU A 102 43.26 -12.70 -40.22
N GLU A 103 42.49 -13.68 -39.81
CA GLU A 103 42.79 -15.10 -39.98
C GLU A 103 42.87 -15.49 -41.45
N ASP A 104 41.95 -15.01 -42.26
CA ASP A 104 41.95 -15.24 -43.71
C ASP A 104 43.14 -14.59 -44.37
N GLU A 105 43.52 -13.37 -44.01
CA GLU A 105 44.71 -12.69 -44.52
C GLU A 105 45.99 -13.43 -44.15
N LEU A 106 46.09 -13.90 -42.91
CA LEU A 106 47.24 -14.64 -42.44
C LEU A 106 47.40 -15.97 -43.19
N GLU A 107 46.30 -16.70 -43.34
CA GLU A 107 46.27 -17.95 -44.08
C GLU A 107 46.71 -17.73 -45.52
N ARG A 108 46.20 -16.67 -46.17
CA ARG A 108 46.55 -16.33 -47.55
C ARG A 108 48.06 -15.99 -47.65
N LYS A 109 48.60 -15.22 -46.75
CA LYS A 109 50.05 -14.87 -46.70
C LYS A 109 50.92 -16.09 -46.48
N VAL A 110 50.51 -16.99 -45.63
CA VAL A 110 51.24 -18.25 -45.37
C VAL A 110 51.24 -19.12 -46.63
N LEU A 111 50.12 -19.26 -47.30
CA LEU A 111 50.02 -20.02 -48.55
C LEU A 111 50.86 -19.42 -49.69
N LEU A 112 50.86 -18.09 -49.82
CA LEU A 112 51.68 -17.38 -50.79
C LEU A 112 53.18 -17.56 -50.52
N GLN A 113 53.58 -17.46 -49.28
CA GLN A 113 54.96 -17.63 -48.85
C GLN A 113 55.43 -19.06 -49.10
N PHE A 114 54.58 -20.04 -48.81
CA PHE A 114 54.83 -21.45 -49.05
C PHE A 114 54.96 -21.75 -50.56
N SER A 115 54.08 -21.19 -51.36
CA SER A 115 54.09 -21.33 -52.82
C SER A 115 55.35 -20.69 -53.44
N SER A 116 55.74 -19.50 -52.99
CA SER A 116 56.95 -18.81 -53.43
C SER A 116 58.19 -19.58 -53.05
N HIS A 117 58.25 -20.16 -51.87
CA HIS A 117 59.39 -20.97 -51.41
C HIS A 117 59.51 -22.24 -52.26
N ASN A 118 58.41 -22.92 -52.58
CA ASN A 118 58.44 -24.09 -53.45
C ASN A 118 58.88 -23.75 -54.87
N ASN A 119 58.48 -22.59 -55.39
CA ASN A 119 58.90 -22.16 -56.72
C ASN A 119 60.39 -21.78 -56.75
N ASP A 120 60.94 -21.23 -55.70
CA ASP A 120 62.37 -20.85 -55.60
C ASP A 120 63.27 -22.08 -55.49
N ASN A 121 62.78 -23.19 -54.94
CA ASN A 121 63.53 -24.46 -54.83
C ASN A 121 63.51 -25.32 -56.09
N ASN A 122 62.65 -24.96 -57.04
CA ASN A 122 62.61 -25.63 -58.33
C ASN A 122 63.45 -24.87 -59.36
#